data_9daa6b1feac97417afcb83f6ed08d4a3
#
_entry.id   9daa6b1feac97417afcb83f6ed08d4a3
#
_cell.length_a   1.000
_cell.length_b   1.000
_cell.length_c   1.000
_cell.angle_alpha   90.00
_cell.angle_beta   90.00
_cell.angle_gamma   90.00
#
_symmetry.space_group_name_H-M   'P 1'
#
loop_
_entity.id
_entity.type
_entity.pdbx_description
1 polymer ?
#
loop_
_entity_poly.entity_id
_entity_poly.type
_entity_poly.pdbx_seq_one_letter_code
_entity_poly.pdbx_strand_id
1 'polypeptide(L)'
;MAASAPARTGAPTVLGPPPRHRPRAAMALVLLVLGCLLAPPALAAGWARTELTDTARYTATTAPLSRDPAVQRNMVTAITDGVMRRVDLSPLVDAVPPAQRPAVRERFTHGVRDFVATQIRGVVTSHDFPALWNRVNGTTHASLVTALSSSGERTVELDLQPVVDRARARLVHTVPAGARLIQRVHISGTTLTLLRSDEVAEVRGPYAAVRTLGRLLPFAAGLCLVAGLLVAPRRRRALIGTGLGCAVGGALLLAVVAVARGYALDMLPQSVPPATGAAVFDTLTASARTGGLLLGAAGLVAALAAWLPGVLAGRLRARRELRAR
;
A
#
# COMPACT_ATOMS: atom_id res chain seq x y z
N MET A 1 89.97 5.64 40.37
CA MET A 1 89.41 6.42 39.30
C MET A 1 88.05 5.83 38.98
N ALA A 2 86.95 6.47 39.49
CA ALA A 2 85.58 6.00 39.28
C ALA A 2 84.96 6.91 38.24
N ALA A 3 84.56 6.34 37.11
CA ALA A 3 83.82 7.05 36.05
C ALA A 3 82.33 7.03 36.34
N SER A 4 81.75 8.22 36.62
CA SER A 4 80.33 8.43 36.79
C SER A 4 79.60 8.44 35.41
N ALA A 5 78.59 7.57 35.23
CA ALA A 5 77.73 7.58 34.09
C ALA A 5 76.66 8.65 34.27
N PRO A 6 76.29 9.39 33.22
CA PRO A 6 75.17 10.41 33.31
C PRO A 6 73.83 9.76 33.33
N ALA A 7 72.95 10.18 34.25
CA ALA A 7 71.54 9.83 34.33
C ALA A 7 70.77 10.40 33.11
N ARG A 8 70.06 9.52 32.35
CA ARG A 8 69.12 9.88 31.31
C ARG A 8 67.88 10.37 31.99
N THR A 9 67.67 11.67 31.95
CA THR A 9 66.41 12.33 32.34
C THR A 9 65.32 11.97 31.27
N GLY A 10 64.38 11.12 31.67
CA GLY A 10 63.23 10.81 30.88
C GLY A 10 62.34 12.06 30.67
N ALA A 11 62.23 12.53 29.47
CA ALA A 11 61.32 13.61 29.13
C ALA A 11 59.84 13.18 29.42
N PRO A 12 59.04 14.03 30.07
CA PRO A 12 57.62 13.70 30.30
C PRO A 12 56.89 13.59 28.98
N THR A 13 56.28 12.43 28.73
CA THR A 13 55.38 12.23 27.59
C THR A 13 54.13 13.12 27.78
N VAL A 14 54.12 14.26 27.12
CA VAL A 14 52.94 15.14 27.09
C VAL A 14 51.85 14.40 26.35
N LEU A 15 50.92 13.82 27.09
CA LEU A 15 49.67 13.31 26.55
C LEU A 15 48.90 14.51 25.98
N GLY A 16 48.96 14.68 24.68
CA GLY A 16 48.20 15.72 23.97
C GLY A 16 46.71 15.58 24.27
N PRO A 17 45.94 16.72 24.32
CA PRO A 17 44.54 16.69 24.65
C PRO A 17 43.79 15.77 23.67
N PRO A 18 42.80 14.98 24.15
CA PRO A 18 42.06 14.06 23.32
C PRO A 18 41.37 14.82 22.17
N PRO A 19 41.37 14.30 20.95
CA PRO A 19 40.86 15.00 19.78
C PRO A 19 39.39 15.35 19.98
N ARG A 20 39.10 16.67 20.04
CA ARG A 20 37.76 17.28 20.28
C ARG A 20 36.68 16.88 19.24
N HIS A 21 37.00 16.05 18.26
CA HIS A 21 36.09 15.62 17.18
C HIS A 21 35.35 14.32 17.45
N ARG A 22 35.71 13.55 18.52
CA ARG A 22 35.07 12.26 18.83
C ARG A 22 33.55 12.38 19.12
N PRO A 23 33.08 13.36 19.97
CA PRO A 23 31.68 13.45 20.30
C PRO A 23 30.81 13.86 19.07
N ARG A 24 31.31 14.77 18.22
CA ARG A 24 30.62 15.15 16.98
C ARG A 24 30.51 14.00 15.99
N ALA A 25 31.57 13.19 15.83
CA ALA A 25 31.56 12.02 14.95
C ALA A 25 30.58 10.95 15.45
N ALA A 26 30.54 10.71 16.77
CA ALA A 26 29.61 9.78 17.38
C ALA A 26 28.15 10.24 17.20
N MET A 27 27.85 11.51 17.46
CA MET A 27 26.53 12.10 17.28
C MET A 27 26.08 12.03 15.81
N ALA A 28 26.96 12.37 14.87
CA ALA A 28 26.66 12.25 13.45
C ALA A 28 26.34 10.79 13.05
N LEU A 29 27.13 9.82 13.55
CA LEU A 29 26.90 8.40 13.28
C LEU A 29 25.52 7.96 13.81
N VAL A 30 25.19 8.29 15.05
CA VAL A 30 23.90 7.94 15.68
C VAL A 30 22.74 8.53 14.87
N LEU A 31 22.81 9.80 14.48
CA LEU A 31 21.76 10.46 13.69
C LEU A 31 21.61 9.80 12.32
N LEU A 32 22.71 9.47 11.64
CA LEU A 32 22.65 8.84 10.32
C LEU A 32 22.12 7.40 10.39
N VAL A 33 22.55 6.63 11.37
CA VAL A 33 22.04 5.26 11.59
C VAL A 33 20.55 5.31 11.93
N LEU A 34 20.14 6.20 12.82
CA LEU A 34 18.73 6.38 13.17
C LEU A 34 17.91 6.82 11.97
N GLY A 35 18.40 7.77 11.17
CA GLY A 35 17.72 8.22 9.96
C GLY A 35 17.57 7.11 8.91
N CYS A 36 18.61 6.30 8.68
CA CYS A 36 18.55 5.16 7.78
C CYS A 36 17.60 4.05 8.29
N LEU A 37 17.57 3.82 9.61
CA LEU A 37 16.67 2.84 10.23
C LEU A 37 15.21 3.28 10.17
N LEU A 38 14.95 4.60 10.31
CA LEU A 38 13.62 5.16 10.23
C LEU A 38 13.10 5.33 8.81
N ALA A 39 13.96 5.37 7.80
CA ALA A 39 13.57 5.63 6.41
C ALA A 39 12.58 4.59 5.84
N PRO A 40 12.78 3.27 5.95
CA PRO A 40 11.82 2.27 5.48
C PRO A 40 10.44 2.37 6.16
N PRO A 41 10.33 2.37 7.51
CA PRO A 41 9.04 2.52 8.16
C PRO A 41 8.40 3.89 7.92
N ALA A 42 9.19 4.95 7.70
CA ALA A 42 8.67 6.26 7.34
C ALA A 42 8.00 6.25 5.96
N LEU A 43 8.59 5.57 4.97
CA LEU A 43 7.99 5.39 3.66
C LEU A 43 6.73 4.54 3.74
N ALA A 44 6.76 3.42 4.46
CA ALA A 44 5.60 2.54 4.65
C ALA A 44 4.44 3.28 5.35
N ALA A 45 4.73 4.00 6.43
CA ALA A 45 3.72 4.76 7.17
C ALA A 45 3.18 5.96 6.36
N GLY A 46 4.04 6.64 5.60
CA GLY A 46 3.65 7.71 4.67
C GLY A 46 2.73 7.21 3.56
N TRP A 47 3.08 6.06 2.96
CA TRP A 47 2.24 5.36 1.99
C TRP A 47 0.88 4.97 2.59
N ALA A 48 0.90 4.24 3.70
CA ALA A 48 -0.34 3.80 4.36
C ALA A 48 -1.23 4.98 4.75
N ARG A 49 -0.65 6.07 5.28
CA ARG A 49 -1.40 7.29 5.56
C ARG A 49 -2.07 7.82 4.30
N THR A 50 -1.35 7.94 3.20
CA THR A 50 -1.87 8.53 1.96
C THR A 50 -3.01 7.69 1.38
N GLU A 51 -2.85 6.36 1.33
CA GLU A 51 -3.90 5.46 0.84
C GLU A 51 -5.13 5.42 1.76
N LEU A 52 -4.95 5.57 3.08
CA LEU A 52 -6.04 5.51 4.05
C LEU A 52 -6.74 6.84 4.32
N THR A 53 -6.14 8.00 3.99
CA THR A 53 -6.73 9.31 4.32
C THR A 53 -7.08 10.17 3.12
N ASP A 54 -6.52 9.88 1.95
CA ASP A 54 -6.71 10.67 0.73
C ASP A 54 -7.58 9.89 -0.28
N THR A 55 -8.87 10.24 -0.32
CA THR A 55 -9.83 9.59 -1.22
C THR A 55 -9.48 9.79 -2.70
N ALA A 56 -8.95 10.94 -3.09
CA ALA A 56 -8.57 11.19 -4.48
C ALA A 56 -7.40 10.29 -4.89
N ARG A 57 -6.41 10.15 -4.00
CA ARG A 57 -5.28 9.25 -4.21
C ARG A 57 -5.70 7.79 -4.26
N TYR A 58 -6.51 7.34 -3.30
CA TYR A 58 -7.04 5.99 -3.25
C TYR A 58 -7.81 5.63 -4.53
N THR A 59 -8.71 6.50 -5.00
CA THR A 59 -9.46 6.26 -6.24
C THR A 59 -8.57 6.23 -7.47
N ALA A 60 -7.55 7.09 -7.54
CA ALA A 60 -6.57 7.05 -8.62
C ALA A 60 -5.76 5.74 -8.62
N THR A 61 -5.34 5.28 -7.42
CA THR A 61 -4.62 4.01 -7.25
C THR A 61 -5.48 2.81 -7.66
N THR A 62 -6.77 2.79 -7.28
CA THR A 62 -7.67 1.66 -7.56
C THR A 62 -8.35 1.71 -8.93
N ALA A 63 -8.27 2.83 -9.66
CA ALA A 63 -8.89 2.99 -10.97
C ALA A 63 -8.49 1.90 -12.01
N PRO A 64 -7.24 1.44 -12.11
CA PRO A 64 -6.86 0.39 -13.05
C PRO A 64 -7.56 -0.95 -12.80
N LEU A 65 -7.94 -1.24 -11.54
CA LEU A 65 -8.63 -2.50 -11.17
C LEU A 65 -9.98 -2.65 -11.88
N SER A 66 -10.64 -1.54 -12.24
CA SER A 66 -11.89 -1.56 -13.00
C SER A 66 -11.77 -2.25 -14.36
N ARG A 67 -10.55 -2.31 -14.91
CA ARG A 67 -10.25 -2.93 -16.21
C ARG A 67 -9.50 -4.25 -16.08
N ASP A 68 -9.14 -4.65 -14.87
CA ASP A 68 -8.44 -5.92 -14.64
C ASP A 68 -9.37 -7.10 -14.87
N PRO A 69 -9.03 -8.05 -15.79
CA PRO A 69 -9.90 -9.16 -16.10
C PRO A 69 -10.16 -10.13 -14.94
N ALA A 70 -9.22 -10.28 -13.99
CA ALA A 70 -9.41 -11.15 -12.82
C ALA A 70 -10.41 -10.51 -11.85
N VAL A 71 -10.29 -9.19 -11.63
CA VAL A 71 -11.22 -8.40 -10.81
C VAL A 71 -12.61 -8.42 -11.42
N GLN A 72 -12.74 -8.17 -12.74
CA GLN A 72 -14.02 -8.19 -13.43
C GLN A 72 -14.71 -9.55 -13.35
N ARG A 73 -13.99 -10.66 -13.61
CA ARG A 73 -14.55 -12.01 -13.47
C ARG A 73 -15.02 -12.30 -12.05
N ASN A 74 -14.21 -11.97 -11.06
CA ASN A 74 -14.59 -12.16 -9.66
C ASN A 74 -15.82 -11.35 -9.28
N MET A 75 -15.95 -10.10 -9.75
CA MET A 75 -17.13 -9.28 -9.53
C MET A 75 -18.39 -9.91 -10.14
N VAL A 76 -18.31 -10.40 -11.39
CA VAL A 76 -19.43 -11.09 -12.03
C VAL A 76 -19.88 -12.27 -11.18
N THR A 77 -18.95 -13.10 -10.74
CA THR A 77 -19.24 -14.29 -9.89
C THR A 77 -19.86 -13.86 -8.55
N ALA A 78 -19.18 -12.97 -7.82
CA ALA A 78 -19.60 -12.57 -6.48
C ALA A 78 -20.98 -11.89 -6.47
N ILE A 79 -21.26 -11.02 -7.44
CA ILE A 79 -22.55 -10.33 -7.56
C ILE A 79 -23.62 -11.35 -7.98
N THR A 80 -23.34 -12.23 -8.95
CA THR A 80 -24.29 -13.28 -9.36
C THR A 80 -24.66 -14.17 -8.17
N ASP A 81 -23.67 -14.63 -7.39
CA ASP A 81 -23.92 -15.45 -6.20
C ASP A 81 -24.72 -14.68 -5.15
N GLY A 82 -24.41 -13.40 -4.97
CA GLY A 82 -25.17 -12.53 -4.06
C GLY A 82 -26.64 -12.37 -4.46
N VAL A 83 -26.91 -12.19 -5.73
CA VAL A 83 -28.28 -12.13 -6.27
C VAL A 83 -28.97 -13.47 -6.12
N MET A 84 -28.32 -14.57 -6.52
CA MET A 84 -28.91 -15.93 -6.44
C MET A 84 -29.30 -16.35 -5.02
N ARG A 85 -28.55 -15.91 -4.00
CA ARG A 85 -28.92 -16.14 -2.58
C ARG A 85 -30.20 -15.42 -2.15
N ARG A 86 -30.63 -14.39 -2.88
CA ARG A 86 -31.84 -13.59 -2.56
C ARG A 86 -33.02 -13.91 -3.44
N VAL A 87 -32.80 -14.68 -4.52
CA VAL A 87 -33.88 -15.08 -5.44
C VAL A 87 -34.53 -16.34 -4.91
N ASP A 88 -35.81 -16.26 -4.53
CA ASP A 88 -36.62 -17.40 -4.18
C ASP A 88 -37.33 -17.97 -5.42
N LEU A 89 -36.91 -19.16 -5.83
CA LEU A 89 -37.47 -19.87 -6.97
C LEU A 89 -38.57 -20.87 -6.56
N SER A 90 -38.87 -21.00 -5.27
CA SER A 90 -39.86 -21.94 -4.74
C SER A 90 -41.24 -21.77 -5.36
N PRO A 91 -41.77 -20.53 -5.53
CA PRO A 91 -43.11 -20.36 -6.13
C PRO A 91 -43.24 -20.91 -7.55
N LEU A 92 -42.14 -20.87 -8.33
CA LEU A 92 -42.09 -21.41 -9.69
C LEU A 92 -41.95 -22.94 -9.72
N VAL A 93 -41.22 -23.50 -8.79
CA VAL A 93 -41.00 -24.95 -8.68
C VAL A 93 -42.22 -25.66 -8.09
N ASP A 94 -42.91 -25.05 -7.15
CA ASP A 94 -44.11 -25.62 -6.49
C ASP A 94 -45.30 -25.71 -7.40
N ALA A 95 -45.35 -24.92 -8.46
CA ALA A 95 -46.38 -25.01 -9.49
C ALA A 95 -46.26 -26.24 -10.40
N VAL A 96 -45.18 -27.06 -10.24
CA VAL A 96 -44.89 -28.23 -11.09
C VAL A 96 -45.15 -29.51 -10.30
N PRO A 97 -45.60 -30.62 -10.96
CA PRO A 97 -45.77 -31.93 -10.29
C PRO A 97 -44.52 -32.39 -9.53
N PRO A 98 -44.65 -33.03 -8.36
CA PRO A 98 -43.52 -33.34 -7.46
C PRO A 98 -42.39 -34.11 -8.12
N ALA A 99 -42.70 -35.06 -9.04
CA ALA A 99 -41.71 -35.87 -9.73
C ALA A 99 -40.79 -35.08 -10.67
N GLN A 100 -41.23 -33.89 -11.13
CA GLN A 100 -40.46 -33.05 -12.08
C GLN A 100 -39.75 -31.90 -11.38
N ARG A 101 -40.07 -31.61 -10.13
CA ARG A 101 -39.53 -30.46 -9.36
C ARG A 101 -38.01 -30.40 -9.33
N PRO A 102 -37.25 -31.51 -9.12
CA PRO A 102 -35.78 -31.45 -9.08
C PRO A 102 -35.18 -30.97 -10.40
N ALA A 103 -35.62 -31.57 -11.51
CA ALA A 103 -35.12 -31.24 -12.85
C ALA A 103 -35.50 -29.80 -13.28
N VAL A 104 -36.72 -29.36 -12.93
CA VAL A 104 -37.19 -28.00 -13.19
C VAL A 104 -36.41 -27.01 -12.36
N ARG A 105 -36.21 -27.27 -11.07
CA ARG A 105 -35.43 -26.41 -10.17
C ARG A 105 -34.00 -26.21 -10.69
N GLU A 106 -33.34 -27.29 -11.09
CA GLU A 106 -31.97 -27.24 -11.60
C GLU A 106 -31.89 -26.39 -12.88
N ARG A 107 -32.76 -26.66 -13.87
CA ARG A 107 -32.81 -25.89 -15.13
C ARG A 107 -33.10 -24.40 -14.90
N PHE A 108 -34.06 -24.07 -14.05
CA PHE A 108 -34.40 -22.68 -13.73
C PHE A 108 -33.25 -22.00 -12.98
N THR A 109 -32.63 -22.66 -12.01
CA THR A 109 -31.50 -22.10 -11.27
C THR A 109 -30.36 -21.78 -12.22
N HIS A 110 -29.99 -22.71 -13.11
CA HIS A 110 -28.95 -22.47 -14.11
C HIS A 110 -29.35 -21.34 -15.10
N GLY A 111 -30.55 -21.38 -15.63
CA GLY A 111 -31.01 -20.35 -16.58
C GLY A 111 -31.06 -18.95 -15.97
N VAL A 112 -31.56 -18.81 -14.75
CA VAL A 112 -31.56 -17.52 -14.03
C VAL A 112 -30.14 -17.06 -13.70
N ARG A 113 -29.27 -17.99 -13.26
CA ARG A 113 -27.88 -17.68 -12.96
C ARG A 113 -27.14 -17.16 -14.19
N ASP A 114 -27.26 -17.85 -15.33
CA ASP A 114 -26.59 -17.49 -16.59
C ASP A 114 -27.11 -16.15 -17.12
N PHE A 115 -28.41 -15.92 -17.02
CA PHE A 115 -29.02 -14.64 -17.39
C PHE A 115 -28.46 -13.51 -16.53
N VAL A 116 -28.47 -13.66 -15.20
CA VAL A 116 -27.94 -12.67 -14.23
C VAL A 116 -26.46 -12.43 -14.50
N ALA A 117 -25.66 -13.49 -14.64
CA ALA A 117 -24.22 -13.36 -14.93
C ALA A 117 -23.94 -12.60 -16.23
N THR A 118 -24.75 -12.84 -17.27
CA THR A 118 -24.62 -12.16 -18.56
C THR A 118 -24.94 -10.67 -18.43
N GLN A 119 -26.01 -10.31 -17.72
CA GLN A 119 -26.35 -8.90 -17.48
C GLN A 119 -25.27 -8.17 -16.66
N ILE A 120 -24.78 -8.80 -15.60
CA ILE A 120 -23.69 -8.23 -14.77
C ILE A 120 -22.41 -8.08 -15.60
N ARG A 121 -22.06 -9.08 -16.40
CA ARG A 121 -20.88 -9.02 -17.29
C ARG A 121 -21.01 -7.83 -18.25
N GLY A 122 -22.17 -7.63 -18.86
CA GLY A 122 -22.44 -6.50 -19.75
C GLY A 122 -22.22 -5.14 -19.08
N VAL A 123 -22.51 -5.02 -17.78
CA VAL A 123 -22.25 -3.80 -17.01
C VAL A 123 -20.76 -3.66 -16.70
N VAL A 124 -20.13 -4.71 -16.16
CA VAL A 124 -18.74 -4.69 -15.67
C VAL A 124 -17.73 -4.51 -16.81
N THR A 125 -18.06 -4.99 -18.02
CA THR A 125 -17.20 -4.80 -19.21
C THR A 125 -17.57 -3.57 -20.04
N SER A 126 -18.57 -2.77 -19.62
CA SER A 126 -18.97 -1.58 -20.36
C SER A 126 -17.94 -0.46 -20.28
N HIS A 127 -17.96 0.43 -21.28
CA HIS A 127 -17.14 1.64 -21.31
C HIS A 127 -17.35 2.56 -20.09
N ASP A 128 -18.56 2.60 -19.54
CA ASP A 128 -18.93 3.46 -18.41
C ASP A 128 -18.55 2.88 -17.05
N PHE A 129 -18.20 1.59 -17.01
CA PHE A 129 -17.90 0.90 -15.76
C PHE A 129 -16.75 1.55 -14.94
N PRO A 130 -15.63 1.99 -15.52
CA PRO A 130 -14.57 2.67 -14.76
C PRO A 130 -15.06 3.94 -14.05
N ALA A 131 -15.96 4.70 -14.65
CA ALA A 131 -16.55 5.88 -13.99
C ALA A 131 -17.46 5.50 -12.82
N LEU A 132 -18.26 4.44 -12.98
CA LEU A 132 -19.07 3.88 -11.90
C LEU A 132 -18.20 3.33 -10.77
N TRP A 133 -17.16 2.57 -11.09
CA TRP A 133 -16.16 2.04 -10.17
C TRP A 133 -15.54 3.14 -9.30
N ASN A 134 -15.01 4.20 -9.93
CA ASN A 134 -14.38 5.30 -9.23
C ASN A 134 -15.36 6.03 -8.31
N ARG A 135 -16.61 6.22 -8.75
CA ARG A 135 -17.65 6.87 -7.93
C ARG A 135 -17.96 6.03 -6.70
N VAL A 136 -18.23 4.74 -6.86
CA VAL A 136 -18.58 3.83 -5.76
C VAL A 136 -17.41 3.73 -4.77
N ASN A 137 -16.20 3.47 -5.26
CA ASN A 137 -15.02 3.39 -4.41
C ASN A 137 -14.72 4.71 -3.68
N GLY A 138 -14.85 5.84 -4.39
CA GLY A 138 -14.62 7.17 -3.80
C GLY A 138 -15.63 7.48 -2.70
N THR A 139 -16.92 7.23 -2.92
CA THR A 139 -17.96 7.46 -1.91
C THR A 139 -17.76 6.56 -0.71
N THR A 140 -17.49 5.27 -0.93
CA THR A 140 -17.25 4.30 0.15
C THR A 140 -16.02 4.68 0.98
N HIS A 141 -14.90 5.01 0.32
CA HIS A 141 -13.68 5.41 1.00
C HIS A 141 -13.89 6.72 1.81
N ALA A 142 -14.55 7.73 1.23
CA ALA A 142 -14.85 8.97 1.92
C ALA A 142 -15.73 8.75 3.16
N SER A 143 -16.73 7.86 3.07
CA SER A 143 -17.57 7.47 4.20
C SER A 143 -16.75 6.78 5.30
N LEU A 144 -15.85 5.87 4.92
CA LEU A 144 -14.93 5.19 5.84
C LEU A 144 -13.99 6.19 6.54
N VAL A 145 -13.34 7.08 5.78
CA VAL A 145 -12.47 8.13 6.35
C VAL A 145 -13.24 9.01 7.33
N THR A 146 -14.48 9.39 6.98
CA THR A 146 -15.34 10.19 7.84
C THR A 146 -15.68 9.45 9.14
N ALA A 147 -16.07 8.18 9.06
CA ALA A 147 -16.40 7.35 10.22
C ALA A 147 -15.20 7.14 11.14
N LEU A 148 -14.01 6.88 10.59
CA LEU A 148 -12.77 6.68 11.35
C LEU A 148 -12.21 7.98 11.95
N SER A 149 -12.52 9.14 11.33
CA SER A 149 -12.03 10.45 11.79
C SER A 149 -12.97 11.12 12.80
N SER A 150 -14.25 10.74 12.85
CA SER A 150 -15.24 11.32 13.77
C SER A 150 -15.28 10.59 15.10
N SER A 151 -15.51 11.33 16.18
CA SER A 151 -15.59 10.78 17.57
C SER A 151 -16.93 10.12 17.91
N GLY A 152 -17.93 10.15 16.98
CA GLY A 152 -19.26 9.56 17.21
C GLY A 152 -19.37 8.10 16.77
N GLU A 153 -20.36 7.40 17.29
CA GLU A 153 -20.79 6.09 16.79
C GLU A 153 -21.40 6.30 15.40
N ARG A 154 -20.70 5.83 14.36
CA ARG A 154 -21.18 5.87 12.97
C ARG A 154 -20.96 4.53 12.33
N THR A 155 -22.02 4.04 11.71
CA THR A 155 -21.98 2.85 10.85
C THR A 155 -21.50 3.27 9.47
N VAL A 156 -20.61 2.49 8.86
CA VAL A 156 -20.19 2.71 7.48
C VAL A 156 -21.14 1.98 6.57
N GLU A 157 -21.94 2.74 5.83
CA GLU A 157 -22.93 2.22 4.88
C GLU A 157 -22.47 2.46 3.45
N LEU A 158 -22.55 1.42 2.64
CA LEU A 158 -22.37 1.51 1.21
C LEU A 158 -23.73 1.68 0.55
N ASP A 159 -23.98 2.84 -0.05
CA ASP A 159 -25.16 3.08 -0.84
C ASP A 159 -25.00 2.51 -2.27
N LEU A 160 -25.68 1.41 -2.53
CA LEU A 160 -25.72 0.76 -3.84
C LEU A 160 -26.87 1.31 -4.73
N GLN A 161 -27.66 2.27 -4.25
CA GLN A 161 -28.77 2.83 -5.00
C GLN A 161 -28.37 3.29 -6.40
N PRO A 162 -27.23 4.00 -6.62
CA PRO A 162 -26.82 4.41 -7.97
C PRO A 162 -26.54 3.25 -8.92
N VAL A 163 -26.12 2.11 -8.38
CA VAL A 163 -25.86 0.88 -9.16
C VAL A 163 -27.16 0.21 -9.54
N VAL A 164 -28.08 0.11 -8.57
CA VAL A 164 -29.42 -0.47 -8.75
C VAL A 164 -30.22 0.33 -9.77
N ASP A 165 -30.20 1.66 -9.67
CA ASP A 165 -30.93 2.54 -10.59
C ASP A 165 -30.41 2.42 -12.02
N ARG A 166 -29.10 2.28 -12.20
CA ARG A 166 -28.49 2.10 -13.51
C ARG A 166 -28.79 0.72 -14.11
N ALA A 167 -28.77 -0.32 -13.28
CA ALA A 167 -29.17 -1.67 -13.68
C ALA A 167 -30.66 -1.71 -14.05
N ARG A 168 -31.53 -1.06 -13.26
CA ARG A 168 -32.96 -0.94 -13.53
C ARG A 168 -33.22 -0.21 -14.86
N ALA A 169 -32.57 0.92 -15.10
CA ALA A 169 -32.69 1.66 -16.33
C ALA A 169 -32.35 0.82 -17.57
N ARG A 170 -31.26 0.05 -17.52
CA ARG A 170 -30.87 -0.88 -18.60
C ARG A 170 -31.88 -2.01 -18.81
N LEU A 171 -32.37 -2.62 -17.72
CA LEU A 171 -33.35 -3.71 -17.79
C LEU A 171 -34.67 -3.25 -18.42
N VAL A 172 -35.16 -2.06 -18.10
CA VAL A 172 -36.35 -1.48 -18.68
C VAL A 172 -36.21 -1.28 -20.20
N HIS A 173 -35.01 -0.89 -20.67
CA HIS A 173 -34.74 -0.75 -22.11
C HIS A 173 -34.58 -2.11 -22.83
N THR A 174 -34.11 -3.15 -22.14
CA THR A 174 -33.81 -4.45 -22.75
C THR A 174 -35.03 -5.39 -22.78
N VAL A 175 -35.98 -5.25 -21.83
CA VAL A 175 -37.18 -6.09 -21.70
C VAL A 175 -38.41 -5.25 -21.48
N PRO A 176 -38.97 -4.63 -22.56
CA PRO A 176 -40.14 -3.73 -22.44
C PRO A 176 -41.36 -4.41 -21.82
N ALA A 177 -41.61 -5.68 -22.15
CA ALA A 177 -42.71 -6.47 -21.61
C ALA A 177 -42.58 -6.75 -20.09
N GLY A 178 -41.37 -6.77 -19.55
CA GLY A 178 -41.08 -6.96 -18.13
C GLY A 178 -41.07 -5.66 -17.30
N ALA A 179 -41.12 -4.50 -17.94
CA ALA A 179 -40.94 -3.20 -17.28
C ALA A 179 -41.90 -2.98 -16.10
N ARG A 180 -43.16 -3.42 -16.23
CA ARG A 180 -44.18 -3.32 -15.15
C ARG A 180 -43.88 -4.24 -13.96
N LEU A 181 -43.29 -5.40 -14.18
CA LEU A 181 -42.84 -6.31 -13.12
C LEU A 181 -41.60 -5.78 -12.42
N ILE A 182 -40.67 -5.23 -13.18
CA ILE A 182 -39.41 -4.64 -12.67
C ILE A 182 -39.70 -3.41 -11.80
N GLN A 183 -40.73 -2.61 -12.15
CA GLN A 183 -41.15 -1.47 -11.34
C GLN A 183 -41.79 -1.86 -10.00
N ARG A 184 -42.38 -3.05 -9.90
CA ARG A 184 -43.00 -3.58 -8.66
C ARG A 184 -42.00 -4.25 -7.71
N VAL A 185 -40.80 -4.56 -8.21
CA VAL A 185 -39.74 -5.12 -7.36
C VAL A 185 -39.11 -4.01 -6.54
N HIS A 186 -39.59 -3.83 -5.33
CA HIS A 186 -38.92 -3.02 -4.30
C HIS A 186 -37.69 -3.76 -3.85
N ILE A 187 -36.51 -3.29 -4.23
CA ILE A 187 -35.27 -3.76 -3.65
C ILE A 187 -35.10 -3.01 -2.34
N SER A 188 -35.62 -3.56 -1.26
CA SER A 188 -35.41 -3.03 0.08
C SER A 188 -34.00 -3.40 0.55
N GLY A 189 -33.23 -2.42 1.06
CA GLY A 189 -31.90 -2.66 1.59
C GLY A 189 -30.78 -2.49 0.57
N THR A 190 -30.78 -1.37 -0.14
CA THR A 190 -29.69 -0.95 -1.01
C THR A 190 -28.47 -0.43 -0.26
N THR A 191 -28.59 -0.23 1.06
CA THR A 191 -27.49 0.08 1.95
C THR A 191 -26.90 -1.21 2.51
N LEU A 192 -25.62 -1.44 2.23
CA LEU A 192 -24.83 -2.51 2.87
C LEU A 192 -24.04 -1.88 4.00
N THR A 193 -24.29 -2.33 5.22
CA THR A 193 -23.45 -2.02 6.38
C THR A 193 -22.11 -2.72 6.18
N LEU A 194 -21.05 -1.95 5.91
CA LEU A 194 -19.71 -2.48 5.71
C LEU A 194 -18.99 -2.71 7.05
N LEU A 195 -19.20 -1.80 8.00
CA LEU A 195 -18.61 -1.88 9.34
C LEU A 195 -19.66 -1.42 10.36
N ARG A 196 -19.78 -2.18 11.43
CA ARG A 196 -20.60 -1.81 12.59
C ARG A 196 -19.84 -0.80 13.46
N SER A 197 -20.55 -0.08 14.31
CA SER A 197 -19.96 0.95 15.16
C SER A 197 -18.91 0.40 16.14
N ASP A 198 -19.08 -0.83 16.62
CA ASP A 198 -18.12 -1.55 17.45
C ASP A 198 -16.84 -1.90 16.70
N GLU A 199 -16.94 -2.42 15.47
CA GLU A 199 -15.81 -2.71 14.58
C GLU A 199 -15.05 -1.43 14.20
N VAL A 200 -15.77 -0.32 13.95
CA VAL A 200 -15.17 0.99 13.69
C VAL A 200 -14.38 1.50 14.88
N ALA A 201 -14.87 1.27 16.10
CA ALA A 201 -14.19 1.67 17.34
C ALA A 201 -12.84 0.95 17.51
N GLU A 202 -12.80 -0.35 17.20
CA GLU A 202 -11.57 -1.16 17.28
C GLU A 202 -10.50 -0.69 16.29
N VAL A 203 -10.88 -0.31 15.08
CA VAL A 203 -9.95 0.13 14.01
C VAL A 203 -9.49 1.59 14.17
N ARG A 204 -10.19 2.43 14.93
CA ARG A 204 -9.85 3.85 15.14
C ARG A 204 -8.47 4.06 15.72
N GLY A 205 -8.07 3.27 16.71
CA GLY A 205 -6.75 3.38 17.34
C GLY A 205 -5.61 3.19 16.33
N PRO A 206 -5.55 2.06 15.63
CA PRO A 206 -4.61 1.83 14.54
C PRO A 206 -4.66 2.89 13.44
N TYR A 207 -5.84 3.34 13.03
CA TYR A 207 -5.98 4.41 12.02
C TYR A 207 -5.36 5.74 12.47
N ALA A 208 -5.63 6.17 13.72
CA ALA A 208 -5.05 7.38 14.28
C ALA A 208 -3.52 7.28 14.41
N ALA A 209 -2.99 6.10 14.78
CA ALA A 209 -1.57 5.83 14.83
C ALA A 209 -0.93 5.96 13.43
N VAL A 210 -1.51 5.33 12.40
CA VAL A 210 -1.01 5.42 11.02
C VAL A 210 -1.04 6.88 10.54
N ARG A 211 -2.11 7.63 10.83
CA ARG A 211 -2.23 9.04 10.45
C ARG A 211 -1.14 9.90 11.10
N THR A 212 -0.85 9.66 12.37
CA THR A 212 0.16 10.42 13.13
C THR A 212 1.58 10.00 12.74
N LEU A 213 1.87 8.72 12.76
CA LEU A 213 3.18 8.17 12.39
C LEU A 213 3.53 8.45 10.93
N GLY A 214 2.58 8.31 10.02
CA GLY A 214 2.77 8.60 8.60
C GLY A 214 3.03 10.08 8.31
N ARG A 215 2.73 10.98 9.26
CA ARG A 215 3.11 12.39 9.19
C ARG A 215 4.47 12.66 9.84
N LEU A 216 4.71 12.12 11.03
CA LEU A 216 5.88 12.45 11.84
C LEU A 216 7.15 11.68 11.42
N LEU A 217 7.03 10.39 11.09
CA LEU A 217 8.19 9.55 10.75
C LEU A 217 9.00 10.06 9.55
N PRO A 218 8.38 10.48 8.41
CA PRO A 218 9.14 11.03 7.29
C PRO A 218 9.92 12.29 7.66
N PHE A 219 9.33 13.18 8.47
CA PHE A 219 10.02 14.38 8.95
C PHE A 219 11.16 14.03 9.91
N ALA A 220 10.93 13.10 10.84
CA ALA A 220 11.95 12.66 11.77
C ALA A 220 13.13 11.98 11.04
N ALA A 221 12.85 11.07 10.11
CA ALA A 221 13.88 10.41 9.31
C ALA A 221 14.68 11.43 8.49
N GLY A 222 14.01 12.33 7.77
CA GLY A 222 14.65 13.38 6.99
C GLY A 222 15.50 14.31 7.86
N LEU A 223 14.98 14.75 8.99
CA LEU A 223 15.72 15.61 9.95
C LEU A 223 16.98 14.91 10.49
N CYS A 224 16.88 13.64 10.87
CA CYS A 224 18.01 12.85 11.33
C CYS A 224 19.11 12.70 10.25
N LEU A 225 18.70 12.44 9.01
CA LEU A 225 19.64 12.31 7.88
C LEU A 225 20.35 13.64 7.60
N VAL A 226 19.59 14.74 7.51
CA VAL A 226 20.11 16.08 7.23
C VAL A 226 21.02 16.54 8.38
N ALA A 227 20.54 16.48 9.63
CA ALA A 227 21.32 16.88 10.79
C ALA A 227 22.59 16.04 10.96
N GLY A 228 22.49 14.71 10.76
CA GLY A 228 23.62 13.81 10.80
C GLY A 228 24.69 14.16 9.76
N LEU A 229 24.27 14.50 8.54
CA LEU A 229 25.16 14.90 7.46
C LEU A 229 25.83 16.26 7.71
N LEU A 230 25.11 17.23 8.28
CA LEU A 230 25.64 18.56 8.62
C LEU A 230 26.67 18.49 9.74
N VAL A 231 26.44 17.65 10.76
CA VAL A 231 27.33 17.47 11.90
C VAL A 231 28.54 16.60 11.56
N ALA A 232 28.46 15.79 10.48
CA ALA A 232 29.51 14.85 10.13
C ALA A 232 30.84 15.53 9.79
N PRO A 233 31.96 15.20 10.50
CA PRO A 233 33.27 15.81 10.26
C PRO A 233 33.88 15.37 8.93
N ARG A 234 33.49 14.18 8.44
CA ARG A 234 33.95 13.59 7.16
C ARG A 234 32.75 13.35 6.25
N ARG A 235 32.21 14.42 5.67
CA ARG A 235 30.99 14.41 4.86
C ARG A 235 30.96 13.33 3.77
N ARG A 236 32.11 13.07 3.13
CA ARG A 236 32.22 12.05 2.10
C ARG A 236 31.95 10.63 2.61
N ARG A 237 32.55 10.26 3.75
CA ARG A 237 32.29 8.93 4.36
C ARG A 237 30.87 8.83 4.88
N ALA A 238 30.34 9.92 5.44
CA ALA A 238 28.97 10.02 5.88
C ALA A 238 27.99 9.80 4.72
N LEU A 239 28.18 10.47 3.57
CA LEU A 239 27.37 10.30 2.36
C LEU A 239 27.40 8.85 1.84
N ILE A 240 28.58 8.22 1.80
CA ILE A 240 28.69 6.81 1.38
C ILE A 240 27.91 5.90 2.33
N GLY A 241 28.10 6.08 3.65
CA GLY A 241 27.40 5.27 4.64
C GLY A 241 25.88 5.47 4.61
N THR A 242 25.41 6.73 4.54
CA THR A 242 23.98 7.05 4.43
C THR A 242 23.38 6.53 3.13
N GLY A 243 24.08 6.70 2.00
CA GLY A 243 23.63 6.20 0.72
C GLY A 243 23.47 4.68 0.72
N LEU A 244 24.44 3.97 1.28
CA LEU A 244 24.37 2.51 1.43
C LEU A 244 23.23 2.10 2.39
N GLY A 245 23.08 2.83 3.52
CA GLY A 245 21.99 2.60 4.46
C GLY A 245 20.61 2.81 3.83
N CYS A 246 20.43 3.86 3.03
CA CYS A 246 19.19 4.08 2.27
C CYS A 246 18.96 2.99 1.20
N ALA A 247 20.01 2.51 0.55
CA ALA A 247 19.91 1.42 -0.42
C ALA A 247 19.43 0.12 0.25
N VAL A 248 20.04 -0.24 1.38
CA VAL A 248 19.61 -1.40 2.18
C VAL A 248 18.17 -1.20 2.70
N GLY A 249 17.83 0.00 3.17
CA GLY A 249 16.49 0.33 3.64
C GLY A 249 15.43 0.20 2.54
N GLY A 250 15.72 0.66 1.33
CA GLY A 250 14.85 0.47 0.17
C GLY A 250 14.65 -1.00 -0.20
N ALA A 251 15.75 -1.78 -0.21
CA ALA A 251 15.69 -3.23 -0.46
C ALA A 251 14.88 -3.96 0.63
N LEU A 252 15.06 -3.58 1.90
CA LEU A 252 14.28 -4.15 3.01
C LEU A 252 12.79 -3.86 2.87
N LEU A 253 12.41 -2.63 2.50
CA LEU A 253 11.01 -2.29 2.26
C LEU A 253 10.42 -3.16 1.15
N LEU A 254 11.14 -3.36 0.04
CA LEU A 254 10.69 -4.23 -1.04
C LEU A 254 10.53 -5.68 -0.60
N ALA A 255 11.46 -6.18 0.21
CA ALA A 255 11.37 -7.52 0.78
C ALA A 255 10.16 -7.67 1.71
N VAL A 256 9.90 -6.68 2.58
CA VAL A 256 8.71 -6.66 3.46
C VAL A 256 7.43 -6.68 2.64
N VAL A 257 7.33 -5.87 1.57
CA VAL A 257 6.16 -5.86 0.68
C VAL A 257 5.99 -7.21 -0.02
N ALA A 258 7.08 -7.85 -0.45
CA ALA A 258 7.02 -9.18 -1.08
C ALA A 258 6.54 -10.27 -0.10
N VAL A 259 7.03 -10.26 1.13
CA VAL A 259 6.58 -11.18 2.20
C VAL A 259 5.11 -10.91 2.55
N ALA A 260 4.73 -9.63 2.74
CA ALA A 260 3.35 -9.24 3.03
C ALA A 260 2.38 -9.67 1.92
N ARG A 261 2.84 -9.68 0.65
CA ARG A 261 2.06 -10.23 -0.48
C ARG A 261 1.73 -11.70 -0.30
N GLY A 262 2.72 -12.51 0.08
CA GLY A 262 2.51 -13.94 0.36
C GLY A 262 1.45 -14.12 1.44
N TYR A 263 1.64 -13.51 2.60
CA TYR A 263 0.68 -13.57 3.71
C TYR A 263 -0.72 -13.08 3.32
N ALA A 264 -0.82 -11.98 2.58
CA ALA A 264 -2.10 -11.45 2.15
C ALA A 264 -2.85 -12.43 1.23
N LEU A 265 -2.14 -13.12 0.33
CA LEU A 265 -2.73 -14.12 -0.56
C LEU A 265 -3.14 -15.40 0.19
N ASP A 266 -2.36 -15.83 1.18
CA ASP A 266 -2.66 -17.02 1.99
C ASP A 266 -3.88 -16.79 2.91
N MET A 267 -4.14 -15.54 3.34
CA MET A 267 -5.28 -15.18 4.16
C MET A 267 -6.56 -14.89 3.38
N LEU A 268 -6.54 -14.99 2.04
CA LEU A 268 -7.73 -14.71 1.23
C LEU A 268 -8.84 -15.74 1.53
N PRO A 269 -10.10 -15.28 1.68
CA PRO A 269 -11.24 -16.18 1.71
C PRO A 269 -11.30 -17.04 0.44
N GLN A 270 -11.74 -18.30 0.56
CA GLN A 270 -11.86 -19.21 -0.58
C GLN A 270 -12.76 -18.69 -1.72
N SER A 271 -13.64 -17.74 -1.42
CA SER A 271 -14.50 -17.06 -2.40
C SER A 271 -13.77 -16.06 -3.29
N VAL A 272 -12.51 -15.67 -2.95
CA VAL A 272 -11.72 -14.72 -3.72
C VAL A 272 -10.59 -15.44 -4.45
N PRO A 273 -10.60 -15.46 -5.79
CA PRO A 273 -9.51 -16.06 -6.56
C PRO A 273 -8.15 -15.40 -6.26
N PRO A 274 -7.06 -16.17 -6.14
CA PRO A 274 -5.73 -15.64 -5.86
C PRO A 274 -5.27 -14.56 -6.85
N ALA A 275 -5.67 -14.70 -8.13
CA ALA A 275 -5.36 -13.71 -9.17
C ALA A 275 -6.00 -12.33 -8.88
N THR A 276 -7.22 -12.31 -8.35
CA THR A 276 -7.91 -11.08 -7.94
C THR A 276 -7.20 -10.43 -6.75
N GLY A 277 -6.88 -11.24 -5.73
CA GLY A 277 -6.14 -10.75 -4.56
C GLY A 277 -4.78 -10.18 -4.93
N ALA A 278 -4.06 -10.88 -5.83
CA ALA A 278 -2.77 -10.41 -6.35
C ALA A 278 -2.90 -9.06 -7.08
N ALA A 279 -3.87 -8.93 -7.99
CA ALA A 279 -4.11 -7.69 -8.73
C ALA A 279 -4.39 -6.51 -7.78
N VAL A 280 -5.24 -6.72 -6.77
CA VAL A 280 -5.57 -5.70 -5.76
C VAL A 280 -4.34 -5.33 -4.94
N PHE A 281 -3.62 -6.32 -4.39
CA PHE A 281 -2.44 -6.09 -3.57
C PHE A 281 -1.34 -5.36 -4.36
N ASP A 282 -1.04 -5.83 -5.57
CA ASP A 282 0.01 -5.27 -6.42
C ASP A 282 -0.31 -3.82 -6.82
N THR A 283 -1.57 -3.53 -7.11
CA THR A 283 -2.03 -2.17 -7.44
C THR A 283 -1.93 -1.23 -6.24
N LEU A 284 -2.40 -1.63 -5.07
CA LEU A 284 -2.34 -0.81 -3.85
C LEU A 284 -0.90 -0.55 -3.38
N THR A 285 -0.01 -1.55 -3.51
CA THR A 285 1.38 -1.42 -3.05
C THR A 285 2.34 -0.86 -4.10
N ALA A 286 1.87 -0.58 -5.32
CA ALA A 286 2.71 -0.08 -6.42
C ALA A 286 3.47 1.19 -6.04
N SER A 287 2.82 2.15 -5.38
CA SER A 287 3.45 3.41 -4.94
C SER A 287 4.47 3.18 -3.81
N ALA A 288 4.22 2.24 -2.89
CA ALA A 288 5.18 1.86 -1.85
C ALA A 288 6.43 1.19 -2.46
N ARG A 289 6.25 0.30 -3.44
CA ARG A 289 7.36 -0.32 -4.18
C ARG A 289 8.18 0.72 -4.94
N THR A 290 7.53 1.65 -5.62
CA THR A 290 8.19 2.76 -6.31
C THR A 290 8.98 3.61 -5.31
N GLY A 291 8.42 3.94 -4.15
CA GLY A 291 9.12 4.65 -3.08
C GLY A 291 10.37 3.92 -2.59
N GLY A 292 10.28 2.59 -2.38
CA GLY A 292 11.42 1.75 -1.99
C GLY A 292 12.52 1.71 -3.06
N LEU A 293 12.14 1.57 -4.33
CA LEU A 293 13.09 1.63 -5.46
C LEU A 293 13.78 2.98 -5.55
N LEU A 294 13.03 4.08 -5.43
CA LEU A 294 13.58 5.44 -5.49
C LEU A 294 14.54 5.70 -4.31
N LEU A 295 14.18 5.27 -3.09
CA LEU A 295 15.07 5.38 -1.93
C LEU A 295 16.37 4.60 -2.15
N GLY A 296 16.26 3.37 -2.64
CA GLY A 296 17.40 2.51 -2.94
C GLY A 296 18.30 3.09 -4.03
N ALA A 297 17.71 3.50 -5.14
CA ALA A 297 18.44 4.09 -6.28
C ALA A 297 19.12 5.41 -5.90
N ALA A 298 18.41 6.32 -5.22
CA ALA A 298 18.97 7.59 -4.76
C ALA A 298 20.11 7.36 -3.77
N GLY A 299 19.96 6.38 -2.86
CA GLY A 299 21.02 5.98 -1.93
C GLY A 299 22.27 5.49 -2.65
N LEU A 300 22.12 4.60 -3.64
CA LEU A 300 23.25 4.09 -4.42
C LEU A 300 23.92 5.20 -5.24
N VAL A 301 23.14 6.07 -5.89
CA VAL A 301 23.68 7.20 -6.65
C VAL A 301 24.48 8.14 -5.74
N ALA A 302 23.95 8.47 -4.56
CA ALA A 302 24.65 9.30 -3.59
C ALA A 302 25.96 8.66 -3.10
N ALA A 303 25.95 7.35 -2.81
CA ALA A 303 27.14 6.61 -2.42
C ALA A 303 28.20 6.58 -3.52
N LEU A 304 27.81 6.30 -4.77
CA LEU A 304 28.70 6.28 -5.93
C LEU A 304 29.26 7.66 -6.23
N ALA A 305 28.43 8.70 -6.24
CA ALA A 305 28.87 10.08 -6.47
C ALA A 305 29.89 10.55 -5.41
N ALA A 306 29.71 10.13 -4.16
CA ALA A 306 30.68 10.41 -3.12
C ALA A 306 31.95 9.56 -3.24
N TRP A 307 31.89 8.34 -3.80
CA TRP A 307 33.03 7.41 -3.89
C TRP A 307 33.93 7.69 -5.09
N LEU A 308 33.37 8.04 -6.27
CA LEU A 308 34.11 8.24 -7.52
C LEU A 308 35.28 9.25 -7.42
N PRO A 309 35.11 10.49 -6.88
CA PRO A 309 36.17 11.48 -6.84
C PRO A 309 37.42 11.01 -6.08
N GLY A 310 37.22 10.11 -5.08
CA GLY A 310 38.35 9.59 -4.30
C GLY A 310 39.15 8.52 -5.01
N VAL A 311 38.51 7.70 -5.80
CA VAL A 311 39.20 6.69 -6.61
C VAL A 311 40.00 7.38 -7.73
N LEU A 312 39.39 8.39 -8.38
CA LEU A 312 40.05 9.17 -9.41
C LEU A 312 41.30 9.93 -8.89
N ALA A 313 41.14 10.62 -7.73
CA ALA A 313 42.25 11.30 -7.07
C ALA A 313 43.37 10.35 -6.65
N GLY A 314 43.03 9.15 -6.13
CA GLY A 314 43.99 8.12 -5.80
C GLY A 314 44.77 7.60 -7.02
N ARG A 315 44.08 7.31 -8.11
CA ARG A 315 44.69 6.87 -9.37
C ARG A 315 45.60 7.93 -9.99
N LEU A 316 45.20 9.21 -9.92
CA LEU A 316 46.04 10.31 -10.45
C LEU A 316 47.32 10.51 -9.61
N ARG A 317 47.29 10.34 -8.29
CA ARG A 317 48.47 10.39 -7.43
C ARG A 317 49.39 9.23 -7.73
N ALA A 318 48.91 7.99 -7.80
CA ALA A 318 49.70 6.83 -8.14
C ALA A 318 50.39 6.96 -9.53
N ARG A 319 49.72 7.54 -10.55
CA ARG A 319 50.32 7.80 -11.84
C ARG A 319 51.41 8.90 -11.81
N ARG A 320 51.27 9.91 -10.93
CA ARG A 320 52.30 10.95 -10.76
C ARG A 320 53.55 10.39 -10.07
N GLU A 321 53.40 9.51 -9.09
CA GLU A 321 54.55 8.85 -8.40
C GLU A 321 55.29 7.90 -9.33
N LEU A 322 54.59 7.19 -10.25
CA LEU A 322 55.23 6.31 -11.23
C LEU A 322 55.95 7.09 -12.36
N ARG A 323 55.58 8.37 -12.61
CA ARG A 323 56.28 9.23 -13.58
C ARG A 323 57.47 9.98 -13.00
N ALA A 324 57.58 10.01 -11.67
CA ALA A 324 58.69 10.71 -10.97
C ALA A 324 59.83 9.77 -10.58
N ARG A 325 59.66 8.47 -10.85
CA ARG A 325 60.75 7.43 -10.76
C ARG A 325 61.28 7.11 -12.14
#